data_7b81330bd402c5a2d70fcc9a089d1e37
#
_entry.id   7b81330bd402c5a2d70fcc9a089d1e37
#
_cell.length_a   1.000
_cell.length_b   1.000
_cell.length_c   1.000
_cell.angle_alpha   90.00
_cell.angle_beta   90.00
_cell.angle_gamma   90.00
#
_symmetry.space_group_name_H-M   'P 1'
#
loop_
_entity.id
_entity.type
_entity.pdbx_description
1 polymer ?
#
loop_
_entity_poly.entity_id
_entity_poly.type
_entity_poly.pdbx_seq_one_letter_code
_entity_poly.pdbx_strand_id
1 'polypeptide(L)'
;IDRYDVQNGAFGLVMNCKTGEILAMATLGSYDPNDYQLVWDEETRQSLEDMRLAYERCPQGSPEYTAGKQAYDAALTQARLKQWRNRVLSDGYEPGSTFKVLTMAAALDCGAIDLNTSFYCKGAEQIPGRSQLLHCWRAAGHGAEKTPQALQNSCNLAFAHIALKLGGQRFYDYVKTFGILEKTGIDLSGESKGVFFDKALVTNTDKWGTASLSSGSFGHL
;
A
#
# COMPACT_ATOMS: atom_id res chain seq x y z
N ILE A 1 18.78 -1.55 3.09
CA ILE A 1 18.18 -1.76 1.76
C ILE A 1 19.07 -2.70 0.97
N ASP A 2 20.32 -2.39 0.73
CA ASP A 2 21.27 -3.18 -0.09
C ASP A 2 21.38 -4.65 0.36
N ARG A 3 21.14 -4.92 1.64
CA ARG A 3 21.19 -6.28 2.21
C ARG A 3 20.03 -7.18 1.75
N TYR A 4 18.91 -6.60 1.30
CA TYR A 4 17.66 -7.34 1.11
C TYR A 4 17.15 -7.36 -0.33
N ASP A 5 17.93 -6.87 -1.28
CA ASP A 5 17.60 -6.84 -2.71
C ASP A 5 16.14 -6.43 -2.99
N VAL A 6 15.82 -5.19 -2.65
CA VAL A 6 14.45 -4.67 -2.65
C VAL A 6 13.95 -4.45 -4.08
N GLN A 7 13.20 -5.39 -4.62
CA GLN A 7 12.72 -5.40 -6.02
C GLN A 7 11.78 -4.25 -6.37
N ASN A 8 10.94 -3.85 -5.42
CA ASN A 8 9.91 -2.80 -5.65
C ASN A 8 10.35 -1.41 -5.20
N GLY A 9 11.63 -1.24 -4.88
CA GLY A 9 12.17 -0.01 -4.34
C GLY A 9 11.86 0.19 -2.86
N ALA A 10 12.35 1.28 -2.30
CA ALA A 10 12.12 1.67 -0.92
C ALA A 10 11.96 3.18 -0.83
N PHE A 11 11.21 3.62 0.16
CA PHE A 11 11.05 5.03 0.48
C PHE A 11 10.92 5.22 1.98
N GLY A 12 11.17 6.42 2.45
CA GLY A 12 11.02 6.81 3.84
C GLY A 12 10.47 8.22 3.98
N LEU A 13 9.70 8.44 5.04
CA LEU A 13 9.16 9.74 5.39
C LEU A 13 9.30 9.93 6.89
N VAL A 14 9.73 11.12 7.30
CA VAL A 14 9.76 11.55 8.70
C VAL A 14 8.82 12.74 8.85
N MET A 15 7.86 12.62 9.74
CA MET A 15 6.84 13.64 9.99
C MET A 15 6.78 13.99 11.47
N ASN A 16 6.62 15.27 11.75
CA ASN A 16 6.28 15.75 13.10
C ASN A 16 4.81 15.42 13.37
N CYS A 17 4.54 14.47 14.24
CA CYS A 17 3.18 14.01 14.55
C CYS A 17 2.28 15.06 15.25
N LYS A 18 2.86 16.17 15.76
CA LYS A 18 2.08 17.24 16.40
C LYS A 18 1.66 18.31 15.40
N THR A 19 2.46 18.58 14.39
CA THR A 19 2.24 19.67 13.44
C THR A 19 1.85 19.19 12.04
N GLY A 20 2.13 17.91 11.71
CA GLY A 20 1.99 17.37 10.36
C GLY A 20 3.14 17.77 9.42
N GLU A 21 4.14 18.50 9.92
CA GLU A 21 5.29 18.97 9.14
C GLU A 21 6.14 17.78 8.68
N ILE A 22 6.44 17.71 7.39
CA ILE A 22 7.31 16.70 6.81
C ILE A 22 8.76 17.18 6.95
N LEU A 23 9.53 16.48 7.80
CA LEU A 23 10.92 16.80 8.11
C LEU A 23 11.89 16.19 7.11
N ALA A 24 11.55 15.04 6.54
CA ALA A 24 12.34 14.36 5.52
C ALA A 24 11.46 13.45 4.67
N MET A 25 11.80 13.35 3.40
CA MET A 25 11.19 12.43 2.44
C MET A 25 12.27 11.94 1.48
N ALA A 26 12.40 10.63 1.33
CA ALA A 26 13.42 10.01 0.50
C ALA A 26 12.88 8.79 -0.24
N THR A 27 13.32 8.61 -1.47
CA THR A 27 13.00 7.45 -2.33
C THR A 27 14.32 6.82 -2.80
N LEU A 28 14.41 5.49 -2.75
CA LEU A 28 15.53 4.77 -3.36
C LEU A 28 15.44 4.87 -4.88
N GLY A 29 16.60 4.99 -5.54
CA GLY A 29 16.68 5.21 -6.99
C GLY A 29 16.45 6.68 -7.37
N SER A 30 16.96 7.60 -6.54
CA SER A 30 16.95 9.04 -6.80
C SER A 30 17.79 9.42 -8.02
N TYR A 31 17.66 10.64 -8.47
CA TYR A 31 18.40 11.24 -9.58
C TYR A 31 18.91 12.63 -9.19
N ASP A 32 19.89 13.15 -9.92
CA ASP A 32 20.33 14.55 -9.78
C ASP A 32 19.37 15.47 -10.54
N PRO A 33 18.68 16.41 -9.86
CA PRO A 33 17.78 17.36 -10.51
C PRO A 33 18.50 18.29 -11.50
N ASN A 34 19.81 18.48 -11.37
CA ASN A 34 20.61 19.28 -12.31
C ASN A 34 20.90 18.52 -13.62
N ASP A 35 20.82 17.18 -13.58
CA ASP A 35 20.96 16.31 -14.75
C ASP A 35 19.79 15.31 -14.82
N TYR A 36 18.60 15.83 -14.75
CA TYR A 36 17.34 15.05 -14.67
C TYR A 36 17.07 14.18 -15.90
N GLN A 37 17.71 14.48 -17.03
CA GLN A 37 17.52 13.72 -18.27
C GLN A 37 18.38 12.45 -18.33
N LEU A 38 19.45 12.39 -17.56
CA LEU A 38 20.28 11.19 -17.45
C LEU A 38 19.48 10.08 -16.74
N VAL A 39 19.51 8.88 -17.28
CA VAL A 39 19.01 7.70 -16.58
C VAL A 39 20.10 7.20 -15.63
N TRP A 40 19.87 7.30 -14.33
CA TRP A 40 20.85 7.02 -13.28
C TRP A 40 21.01 5.55 -12.96
N ASP A 41 19.96 4.76 -13.19
CA ASP A 41 20.01 3.31 -13.02
C ASP A 41 20.88 2.67 -14.10
N GLU A 42 21.99 2.06 -13.67
CA GLU A 42 23.02 1.52 -14.57
C GLU A 42 22.49 0.42 -15.50
N GLU A 43 21.69 -0.51 -14.95
CA GLU A 43 21.13 -1.60 -15.72
C GLU A 43 20.13 -1.09 -16.78
N THR A 44 19.27 -0.17 -16.41
CA THR A 44 18.35 0.48 -17.35
C THR A 44 19.12 1.27 -18.42
N ARG A 45 20.17 1.98 -18.03
CA ARG A 45 21.00 2.74 -18.95
C ARG A 45 21.72 1.82 -19.97
N GLN A 46 22.25 0.69 -19.52
CA GLN A 46 22.86 -0.29 -20.41
C GLN A 46 21.83 -0.87 -21.39
N SER A 47 20.65 -1.25 -20.90
CA SER A 47 19.56 -1.75 -21.75
C SER A 47 19.15 -0.73 -22.83
N LEU A 48 19.04 0.54 -22.47
CA LEU A 48 18.74 1.62 -23.42
C LEU A 48 19.86 1.79 -24.47
N GLU A 49 21.11 1.70 -24.06
CA GLU A 49 22.25 1.75 -24.98
C GLU A 49 22.24 0.58 -25.97
N ASP A 50 21.95 -0.63 -25.51
CA ASP A 50 21.81 -1.81 -26.37
C ASP A 50 20.67 -1.64 -27.39
N MET A 51 19.54 -1.08 -26.98
CA MET A 51 18.42 -0.75 -27.87
C MET A 51 18.84 0.31 -28.91
N ARG A 52 19.58 1.32 -28.49
CA ARG A 52 20.09 2.37 -29.37
C ARG A 52 21.03 1.78 -30.45
N LEU A 53 22.00 1.01 -30.01
CA LEU A 53 22.95 0.35 -30.91
C LEU A 53 22.26 -0.62 -31.87
N ALA A 54 21.19 -1.27 -31.43
CA ALA A 54 20.43 -2.20 -32.28
C ALA A 54 19.76 -1.49 -33.46
N TYR A 55 19.03 -0.39 -33.22
CA TYR A 55 18.37 0.29 -34.33
C TYR A 55 19.34 1.11 -35.20
N GLU A 56 20.42 1.64 -34.63
CA GLU A 56 21.43 2.38 -35.40
C GLU A 56 22.20 1.51 -36.41
N ARG A 57 22.20 0.18 -36.24
CA ARG A 57 22.75 -0.77 -37.23
C ARG A 57 21.84 -0.97 -38.45
N CYS A 58 20.57 -0.59 -38.34
CA CYS A 58 19.64 -0.69 -39.46
C CYS A 58 19.82 0.51 -40.42
N PRO A 59 19.54 0.34 -41.73
CA PRO A 59 19.58 1.45 -42.68
C PRO A 59 18.63 2.57 -42.25
N GLN A 60 19.16 3.80 -42.21
CA GLN A 60 18.37 4.97 -41.85
C GLN A 60 17.14 5.12 -42.76
N GLY A 61 15.96 5.26 -42.18
CA GLY A 61 14.69 5.36 -42.92
C GLY A 61 14.05 4.01 -43.26
N SER A 62 14.70 2.89 -42.93
CA SER A 62 14.06 1.56 -43.06
C SER A 62 12.93 1.39 -42.02
N PRO A 63 11.97 0.48 -42.27
CA PRO A 63 10.95 0.13 -41.28
C PRO A 63 11.54 -0.32 -39.94
N GLU A 64 12.62 -1.11 -39.98
CA GLU A 64 13.33 -1.62 -38.79
C GLU A 64 13.99 -0.49 -38.00
N TYR A 65 14.65 0.46 -38.66
CA TYR A 65 15.20 1.66 -38.02
C TYR A 65 14.11 2.46 -37.34
N THR A 66 13.01 2.71 -38.04
CA THR A 66 11.90 3.52 -37.53
C THR A 66 11.25 2.88 -36.31
N ALA A 67 10.94 1.58 -36.38
CA ALA A 67 10.34 0.83 -35.29
C ALA A 67 11.30 0.74 -34.08
N GLY A 68 12.59 0.47 -34.30
CA GLY A 68 13.60 0.39 -33.26
C GLY A 68 13.80 1.72 -32.54
N LYS A 69 13.85 2.83 -33.29
CA LYS A 69 13.95 4.18 -32.73
C LYS A 69 12.72 4.54 -31.89
N GLN A 70 11.52 4.23 -32.38
CA GLN A 70 10.30 4.45 -31.61
C GLN A 70 10.26 3.66 -30.30
N ALA A 71 10.71 2.40 -30.34
CA ALA A 71 10.82 1.57 -29.14
C ALA A 71 11.82 2.16 -28.13
N TYR A 72 12.99 2.60 -28.59
CA TYR A 72 13.99 3.27 -27.76
C TYR A 72 13.45 4.56 -27.13
N ASP A 73 12.85 5.44 -27.93
CA ASP A 73 12.32 6.73 -27.45
C ASP A 73 11.22 6.51 -26.39
N ALA A 74 10.37 5.49 -26.58
CA ALA A 74 9.36 5.08 -25.61
C ALA A 74 9.99 4.56 -24.32
N ALA A 75 10.97 3.65 -24.41
CA ALA A 75 11.68 3.09 -23.28
C ALA A 75 12.43 4.16 -22.48
N LEU A 76 13.13 5.07 -23.15
CA LEU A 76 13.83 6.19 -22.52
C LEU A 76 12.85 7.10 -21.77
N THR A 77 11.71 7.40 -22.38
CA THR A 77 10.65 8.21 -21.74
C THR A 77 10.14 7.53 -20.48
N GLN A 78 9.85 6.23 -20.54
CA GLN A 78 9.38 5.47 -19.37
C GLN A 78 10.45 5.39 -18.26
N ALA A 79 11.72 5.21 -18.61
CA ALA A 79 12.82 5.19 -17.65
C ALA A 79 12.92 6.53 -16.89
N ARG A 80 12.83 7.64 -17.60
CA ARG A 80 12.82 8.99 -17.02
C ARG A 80 11.61 9.24 -16.13
N LEU A 81 10.41 8.93 -16.59
CA LEU A 81 9.20 9.07 -15.80
C LEU A 81 9.26 8.22 -14.53
N LYS A 82 9.83 7.01 -14.61
CA LYS A 82 10.01 6.13 -13.45
C LYS A 82 10.95 6.73 -12.41
N GLN A 83 12.11 7.30 -12.82
CA GLN A 83 13.08 7.89 -11.88
C GLN A 83 12.62 9.23 -11.29
N TRP A 84 11.83 10.01 -12.02
CA TRP A 84 11.29 11.30 -11.51
C TRP A 84 10.13 11.12 -10.55
N ARG A 85 9.59 9.91 -10.45
CA ARG A 85 8.43 9.62 -9.62
C ARG A 85 8.80 9.64 -8.14
N ASN A 86 8.16 10.51 -7.37
CA ASN A 86 8.23 10.47 -5.93
C ASN A 86 7.29 9.38 -5.39
N ARG A 87 7.83 8.22 -5.06
CA ARG A 87 7.05 7.05 -4.64
C ARG A 87 6.30 7.27 -3.33
N VAL A 88 6.81 8.12 -2.45
CA VAL A 88 6.10 8.47 -1.19
C VAL A 88 4.74 9.09 -1.46
N LEU A 89 4.63 9.84 -2.57
CA LEU A 89 3.41 10.56 -2.95
C LEU A 89 2.53 9.79 -3.93
N SER A 90 3.15 9.03 -4.83
CA SER A 90 2.45 8.46 -5.98
C SER A 90 2.13 6.98 -5.87
N ASP A 91 2.80 6.24 -4.97
CA ASP A 91 2.64 4.80 -4.87
C ASP A 91 1.76 4.42 -3.68
N GLY A 92 0.68 3.68 -3.97
CA GLY A 92 -0.09 3.02 -2.95
C GLY A 92 0.52 1.66 -2.59
N TYR A 93 0.38 1.25 -1.34
CA TYR A 93 0.75 -0.09 -0.87
C TYR A 93 -0.23 -0.57 0.19
N GLU A 94 -0.33 -1.87 0.35
CA GLU A 94 -1.13 -2.45 1.44
C GLU A 94 -0.45 -2.21 2.79
N PRO A 95 -1.05 -1.44 3.70
CA PRO A 95 -0.42 -1.07 4.98
C PRO A 95 -0.26 -2.26 5.92
N GLY A 96 -1.01 -3.33 5.69
CA GLY A 96 -1.00 -4.51 6.55
C GLY A 96 -1.35 -4.16 8.00
N SER A 97 -0.70 -4.85 8.96
CA SER A 97 -1.02 -4.71 10.39
C SER A 97 -0.87 -3.32 10.98
N THR A 98 -0.23 -2.37 10.28
CA THR A 98 -0.19 -0.96 10.74
C THR A 98 -1.59 -0.32 10.68
N PHE A 99 -2.46 -0.80 9.79
CA PHE A 99 -3.84 -0.35 9.68
C PHE A 99 -4.70 -0.72 10.90
N LYS A 100 -4.30 -1.70 11.68
CA LYS A 100 -5.02 -2.13 12.90
C LYS A 100 -5.19 -1.02 13.92
N VAL A 101 -4.27 -0.07 13.96
CA VAL A 101 -4.38 1.12 14.83
C VAL A 101 -5.64 1.94 14.49
N LEU A 102 -5.91 2.14 13.19
CA LEU A 102 -7.11 2.85 12.74
C LEU A 102 -8.39 2.09 13.06
N THR A 103 -8.40 0.78 12.78
CA THR A 103 -9.54 -0.09 13.11
C THR A 103 -9.83 -0.11 14.61
N MET A 104 -8.78 -0.19 15.44
CA MET A 104 -8.91 -0.15 16.89
C MET A 104 -9.46 1.19 17.38
N ALA A 105 -8.90 2.30 16.89
CA ALA A 105 -9.35 3.63 17.23
C ALA A 105 -10.84 3.84 16.88
N ALA A 106 -11.24 3.47 15.68
CA ALA A 106 -12.64 3.54 15.25
C ALA A 106 -13.59 2.73 16.14
N ALA A 107 -13.19 1.50 16.49
CA ALA A 107 -14.03 0.61 17.28
C ALA A 107 -14.17 1.04 18.75
N LEU A 108 -13.12 1.63 19.32
CA LEU A 108 -13.15 2.20 20.67
C LEU A 108 -13.95 3.51 20.71
N ASP A 109 -13.74 4.40 19.76
CA ASP A 109 -14.38 5.70 19.70
C ASP A 109 -15.90 5.60 19.58
N CYS A 110 -16.40 4.67 18.75
CA CYS A 110 -17.86 4.46 18.61
C CYS A 110 -18.45 3.50 19.65
N GLY A 111 -17.66 3.00 20.60
CA GLY A 111 -18.13 2.09 21.63
C GLY A 111 -18.49 0.67 21.14
N ALA A 112 -18.05 0.25 19.95
CA ALA A 112 -18.27 -1.10 19.45
C ALA A 112 -17.51 -2.14 20.28
N ILE A 113 -16.41 -1.74 20.88
CA ILE A 113 -15.61 -2.48 21.86
C ILE A 113 -15.14 -1.54 22.96
N ASP A 114 -14.65 -2.11 24.04
CA ASP A 114 -13.93 -1.43 25.12
C ASP A 114 -12.58 -2.13 25.41
N LEU A 115 -11.80 -1.62 26.36
CA LEU A 115 -10.50 -2.18 26.72
C LEU A 115 -10.62 -3.59 27.36
N ASN A 116 -11.79 -3.97 27.87
CA ASN A 116 -12.06 -5.25 28.51
C ASN A 116 -12.72 -6.25 27.57
N THR A 117 -13.12 -5.85 26.38
CA THR A 117 -13.68 -6.75 25.38
C THR A 117 -12.71 -7.89 25.12
N SER A 118 -13.21 -9.13 25.20
CA SER A 118 -12.41 -10.35 25.09
C SER A 118 -12.58 -10.99 23.73
N PHE A 119 -11.49 -11.55 23.23
CA PHE A 119 -11.40 -12.32 21.99
C PHE A 119 -10.74 -13.66 22.27
N TYR A 120 -10.95 -14.63 21.40
CA TYR A 120 -10.26 -15.91 21.47
C TYR A 120 -9.66 -16.26 20.11
N CYS A 121 -8.36 -16.41 20.05
CA CYS A 121 -7.62 -16.75 18.84
C CYS A 121 -7.15 -18.19 18.87
N LYS A 122 -7.73 -19.02 18.02
CA LYS A 122 -7.37 -20.45 17.85
C LYS A 122 -6.39 -20.71 16.68
N GLY A 123 -5.81 -19.63 16.09
CA GLY A 123 -4.86 -19.73 14.99
C GLY A 123 -5.51 -19.64 13.60
N ALA A 124 -6.67 -20.21 13.42
CA ALA A 124 -7.46 -20.10 12.19
C ALA A 124 -8.94 -20.15 12.50
N GLU A 125 -9.76 -19.47 11.71
CA GLU A 125 -11.20 -19.41 11.90
C GLU A 125 -11.94 -19.18 10.59
N GLN A 126 -13.13 -19.80 10.48
CA GLN A 126 -14.05 -19.52 9.38
C GLN A 126 -14.80 -18.22 9.67
N ILE A 127 -14.44 -17.16 8.95
CA ILE A 127 -15.17 -15.90 8.99
C ILE A 127 -16.31 -15.95 7.97
N PRO A 128 -17.52 -15.51 8.32
CA PRO A 128 -18.63 -15.46 7.38
C PRO A 128 -18.24 -14.76 6.08
N GLY A 129 -18.64 -15.33 4.95
CA GLY A 129 -18.35 -14.77 3.63
C GLY A 129 -17.01 -15.14 3.02
N ARG A 130 -16.08 -15.69 3.77
CA ARG A 130 -14.81 -16.20 3.21
C ARG A 130 -14.95 -17.64 2.74
N SER A 131 -14.37 -17.96 1.58
CA SER A 131 -14.29 -19.34 1.08
C SER A 131 -13.22 -20.16 1.80
N GLN A 132 -12.20 -19.49 2.33
CA GLN A 132 -11.08 -20.09 3.06
C GLN A 132 -11.02 -19.58 4.50
N LEU A 133 -10.41 -20.38 5.37
CA LEU A 133 -10.14 -19.96 6.74
C LEU A 133 -9.29 -18.69 6.76
N LEU A 134 -9.63 -17.78 7.66
CA LEU A 134 -8.74 -16.69 8.02
C LEU A 134 -7.69 -17.19 9.00
N HIS A 135 -6.43 -17.06 8.64
CA HIS A 135 -5.30 -17.46 9.48
C HIS A 135 -4.73 -16.30 10.27
N CYS A 136 -4.44 -16.55 11.53
CA CYS A 136 -3.56 -15.69 12.29
C CYS A 136 -2.09 -16.02 11.94
N TRP A 137 -1.20 -15.05 12.07
CA TRP A 137 0.24 -15.28 11.84
C TRP A 137 0.81 -16.33 12.82
N ARG A 138 0.23 -16.45 14.02
CA ARG A 138 0.56 -17.49 14.98
C ARG A 138 -0.39 -18.70 14.79
N ALA A 139 0.09 -19.76 14.19
CA ALA A 139 -0.71 -20.94 13.85
C ALA A 139 -1.33 -21.60 15.09
N ALA A 140 -0.62 -21.62 16.23
CA ALA A 140 -1.15 -22.13 17.50
C ALA A 140 -2.23 -21.25 18.15
N GLY A 141 -2.45 -20.05 17.59
CA GLY A 141 -3.33 -19.04 18.17
C GLY A 141 -2.71 -18.31 19.36
N HIS A 142 -3.38 -17.25 19.79
CA HIS A 142 -3.00 -16.46 20.98
C HIS A 142 -3.79 -16.87 22.22
N GLY A 143 -4.85 -17.70 22.06
CA GLY A 143 -5.76 -18.04 23.12
C GLY A 143 -6.71 -16.89 23.46
N ALA A 144 -7.06 -16.78 24.75
CA ALA A 144 -7.89 -15.67 25.25
C ALA A 144 -7.05 -14.39 25.36
N GLU A 145 -7.53 -13.30 24.79
CA GLU A 145 -6.88 -11.98 24.83
C GLU A 145 -7.93 -10.87 24.94
N LYS A 146 -7.59 -9.80 25.66
CA LYS A 146 -8.39 -8.57 25.70
C LYS A 146 -7.96 -7.61 24.60
N THR A 147 -8.74 -6.55 24.38
CA THR A 147 -8.48 -5.52 23.35
C THR A 147 -7.03 -5.03 23.29
N PRO A 148 -6.36 -4.62 24.39
CA PRO A 148 -4.95 -4.21 24.32
C PRO A 148 -4.02 -5.33 23.87
N GLN A 149 -4.25 -6.55 24.34
CA GLN A 149 -3.45 -7.72 23.98
C GLN A 149 -3.63 -8.11 22.52
N ALA A 150 -4.85 -7.99 21.98
CA ALA A 150 -5.15 -8.23 20.58
C ALA A 150 -4.35 -7.30 19.65
N LEU A 151 -4.17 -6.02 20.04
CA LEU A 151 -3.34 -5.08 19.32
C LEU A 151 -1.84 -5.41 19.49
N GLN A 152 -1.39 -5.63 20.73
CA GLN A 152 -0.01 -5.97 21.05
C GLN A 152 0.46 -7.23 20.30
N ASN A 153 -0.39 -8.24 20.23
CA ASN A 153 -0.12 -9.49 19.53
C ASN A 153 -0.39 -9.41 18.02
N SER A 154 -0.88 -8.28 17.52
CA SER A 154 -1.29 -8.14 16.11
C SER A 154 -2.20 -9.29 15.63
N CYS A 155 -3.18 -9.66 16.42
CA CYS A 155 -4.02 -10.83 16.18
C CYS A 155 -5.04 -10.61 15.05
N ASN A 156 -4.86 -11.28 13.90
CA ASN A 156 -5.75 -11.12 12.75
C ASN A 156 -7.20 -11.52 13.05
N LEU A 157 -7.41 -12.60 13.83
CA LEU A 157 -8.76 -13.07 14.15
C LEU A 157 -9.50 -12.07 15.04
N ALA A 158 -8.83 -11.52 16.06
CA ALA A 158 -9.42 -10.49 16.89
C ALA A 158 -9.81 -9.25 16.08
N PHE A 159 -8.97 -8.81 15.14
CA PHE A 159 -9.27 -7.66 14.30
C PHE A 159 -10.40 -7.91 13.31
N ALA A 160 -10.52 -9.10 12.75
CA ALA A 160 -11.69 -9.47 11.96
C ALA A 160 -12.98 -9.36 12.80
N HIS A 161 -12.98 -9.89 14.03
CA HIS A 161 -14.12 -9.77 14.94
C HIS A 161 -14.41 -8.32 15.36
N ILE A 162 -13.38 -7.50 15.58
CA ILE A 162 -13.52 -6.05 15.86
C ILE A 162 -14.24 -5.37 14.71
N ALA A 163 -13.81 -5.61 13.47
CA ALA A 163 -14.45 -5.01 12.30
C ALA A 163 -15.91 -5.46 12.11
N LEU A 164 -16.20 -6.74 12.37
CA LEU A 164 -17.57 -7.24 12.33
C LEU A 164 -18.46 -6.59 13.40
N LYS A 165 -17.94 -6.35 14.60
CA LYS A 165 -18.66 -5.61 15.67
C LYS A 165 -18.86 -4.14 15.32
N LEU A 166 -17.85 -3.51 14.70
CA LEU A 166 -17.92 -2.13 14.23
C LEU A 166 -18.96 -1.98 13.11
N GLY A 167 -19.00 -2.95 12.21
CA GLY A 167 -19.87 -2.95 11.03
C GLY A 167 -19.32 -2.12 9.86
N GLY A 168 -19.66 -2.54 8.64
CA GLY A 168 -19.07 -1.99 7.42
C GLY A 168 -19.34 -0.50 7.23
N GLN A 169 -20.54 -0.01 7.55
CA GLN A 169 -20.88 1.40 7.41
C GLN A 169 -19.99 2.29 8.29
N ARG A 170 -19.89 1.99 9.58
CA ARG A 170 -19.06 2.77 10.51
C ARG A 170 -17.59 2.65 10.14
N PHE A 171 -17.13 1.45 9.78
CA PHE A 171 -15.75 1.24 9.34
C PHE A 171 -15.39 2.15 8.16
N TYR A 172 -16.23 2.19 7.12
CA TYR A 172 -16.03 3.04 5.95
C TYR A 172 -16.04 4.53 6.32
N ASP A 173 -16.97 4.95 7.16
CA ASP A 173 -17.08 6.34 7.59
C ASP A 173 -15.84 6.80 8.37
N TYR A 174 -15.26 5.92 9.20
CA TYR A 174 -13.98 6.19 9.88
C TYR A 174 -12.80 6.24 8.91
N VAL A 175 -12.71 5.32 7.94
CA VAL A 175 -11.68 5.34 6.87
C VAL A 175 -11.71 6.70 6.14
N LYS A 176 -12.90 7.20 5.85
CA LYS A 176 -13.10 8.53 5.26
C LYS A 176 -12.68 9.65 6.22
N THR A 177 -13.11 9.59 7.49
CA THR A 177 -12.76 10.59 8.52
C THR A 177 -11.26 10.70 8.75
N PHE A 178 -10.54 9.58 8.67
CA PHE A 178 -9.07 9.57 8.72
C PHE A 178 -8.40 10.14 7.45
N GLY A 179 -9.17 10.54 6.43
CA GLY A 179 -8.65 11.15 5.20
C GLY A 179 -7.97 10.18 4.24
N ILE A 180 -8.09 8.86 4.43
CA ILE A 180 -7.39 7.84 3.62
C ILE A 180 -7.81 7.90 2.15
N LEU A 181 -9.04 8.30 1.86
CA LEU A 181 -9.63 8.33 0.51
C LEU A 181 -9.36 9.64 -0.25
N GLU A 182 -8.70 10.59 0.38
CA GLU A 182 -8.49 11.93 -0.15
C GLU A 182 -6.99 12.23 -0.25
N LYS A 183 -6.64 13.24 -1.03
CA LYS A 183 -5.28 13.77 -1.05
C LYS A 183 -5.03 14.60 0.20
N THR A 184 -3.81 14.60 0.69
CA THR A 184 -3.42 15.39 1.86
C THR A 184 -3.34 16.89 1.54
N GLY A 185 -3.19 17.24 0.26
CA GLY A 185 -2.99 18.62 -0.20
C GLY A 185 -1.55 19.10 -0.03
N ILE A 186 -0.60 18.18 0.07
CA ILE A 186 0.83 18.53 0.04
C ILE A 186 1.14 19.35 -1.22
N ASP A 187 1.99 20.36 -1.09
CA ASP A 187 2.39 21.28 -2.17
C ASP A 187 3.36 20.68 -3.21
N LEU A 188 3.40 19.35 -3.29
CA LEU A 188 4.18 18.59 -4.27
C LEU A 188 3.26 17.95 -5.32
N SER A 189 3.71 17.92 -6.57
CA SER A 189 2.97 17.27 -7.65
C SER A 189 3.04 15.74 -7.57
N GLY A 190 2.03 15.07 -8.14
CA GLY A 190 2.05 13.61 -8.27
C GLY A 190 1.44 12.84 -7.09
N GLU A 191 0.84 13.53 -6.11
CA GLU A 191 0.14 12.86 -5.02
C GLU A 191 -1.04 12.05 -5.53
N SER A 192 -1.08 10.76 -5.16
CA SER A 192 -2.22 9.85 -5.36
C SER A 192 -3.10 9.84 -4.12
N LYS A 193 -4.41 9.73 -4.32
CA LYS A 193 -5.32 9.41 -3.22
C LYS A 193 -5.23 7.95 -2.85
N GLY A 194 -5.57 7.62 -1.60
CA GLY A 194 -5.64 6.24 -1.15
C GLY A 194 -6.69 5.43 -1.92
N VAL A 195 -6.41 4.14 -2.05
CA VAL A 195 -7.35 3.15 -2.63
C VAL A 195 -7.91 2.32 -1.48
N PHE A 196 -9.20 2.12 -1.47
CA PHE A 196 -9.89 1.29 -0.52
C PHE A 196 -11.08 0.60 -1.18
N PHE A 197 -11.67 -0.37 -0.52
CA PHE A 197 -12.88 -1.04 -1.01
C PHE A 197 -14.00 -0.04 -1.32
N ASP A 198 -14.81 -0.35 -2.33
CA ASP A 198 -16.04 0.39 -2.59
C ASP A 198 -16.96 0.36 -1.34
N LYS A 199 -17.59 1.50 -1.05
CA LYS A 199 -18.53 1.62 0.07
C LYS A 199 -19.62 0.56 0.00
N ALA A 200 -20.21 0.35 -1.17
CA ALA A 200 -21.28 -0.62 -1.38
C ALA A 200 -20.82 -2.04 -1.06
N LEU A 201 -19.55 -2.37 -1.32
CA LEU A 201 -18.98 -3.69 -1.01
C LEU A 201 -18.86 -3.90 0.50
N VAL A 202 -18.21 -2.99 1.23
CA VAL A 202 -17.96 -3.18 2.68
C VAL A 202 -19.19 -3.00 3.55
N THR A 203 -20.19 -2.25 3.07
CA THR A 203 -21.47 -2.06 3.79
C THR A 203 -22.49 -3.14 3.48
N ASN A 204 -22.26 -3.94 2.45
CA ASN A 204 -23.10 -5.07 2.14
C ASN A 204 -22.92 -6.15 3.22
N THR A 205 -24.04 -6.62 3.78
CA THR A 205 -24.07 -7.69 4.80
C THR A 205 -24.01 -9.09 4.21
N ASP A 206 -23.91 -9.22 2.89
CA ASP A 206 -23.71 -10.50 2.24
C ASP A 206 -22.28 -11.05 2.47
N LYS A 207 -22.04 -12.24 1.92
CA LYS A 207 -20.78 -12.95 2.10
C LYS A 207 -19.55 -12.15 1.68
N TRP A 208 -19.62 -11.41 0.57
CA TRP A 208 -18.48 -10.68 0.03
C TRP A 208 -18.14 -9.44 0.85
N GLY A 209 -19.15 -8.68 1.29
CA GLY A 209 -18.96 -7.51 2.13
C GLY A 209 -18.31 -7.87 3.47
N THR A 210 -18.76 -8.95 4.10
CA THR A 210 -18.20 -9.44 5.36
C THR A 210 -16.74 -9.91 5.19
N ALA A 211 -16.41 -10.58 4.10
CA ALA A 211 -15.04 -11.01 3.79
C ALA A 211 -14.11 -9.81 3.60
N SER A 212 -14.53 -8.82 2.80
CA SER A 212 -13.77 -7.59 2.53
C SER A 212 -13.58 -6.75 3.79
N LEU A 213 -14.63 -6.62 4.62
CA LEU A 213 -14.56 -5.92 5.89
C LEU A 213 -13.53 -6.58 6.83
N SER A 214 -13.54 -7.92 6.92
CA SER A 214 -12.58 -8.64 7.75
C SER A 214 -11.14 -8.47 7.28
N SER A 215 -10.86 -8.50 5.96
CA SER A 215 -9.52 -8.29 5.41
C SER A 215 -9.06 -6.84 5.55
N GLY A 216 -9.93 -5.89 5.22
CA GLY A 216 -9.68 -4.45 5.35
C GLY A 216 -9.32 -4.02 6.77
N SER A 217 -9.85 -4.74 7.79
CA SER A 217 -9.57 -4.42 9.20
C SER A 217 -8.11 -4.51 9.61
N PHE A 218 -7.30 -5.27 8.87
CA PHE A 218 -5.87 -5.41 9.09
C PHE A 218 -5.04 -5.06 7.85
N GLY A 219 -5.61 -4.19 6.97
CA GLY A 219 -4.88 -3.53 5.90
C GLY A 219 -4.61 -4.36 4.66
N HIS A 220 -5.45 -5.36 4.36
CA HIS A 220 -5.43 -6.14 3.12
C HIS A 220 -6.67 -5.83 2.29
N LEU A 221 -6.46 -5.49 1.00
CA LEU A 221 -7.50 -5.15 0.04
C LEU A 221 -7.82 -6.32 -0.90
#